data_fde14dddfd3a8f4832e4f3a402ca821f
#
_entry.id   fde14dddfd3a8f4832e4f3a402ca821f
#
_cell.length_a   1.000
_cell.length_b   1.000
_cell.length_c   1.000
_cell.angle_alpha   90.00
_cell.angle_beta   90.00
_cell.angle_gamma   90.00
#
_symmetry.space_group_name_H-M   'P 1'
#
loop_
_entity.id
_entity.type
_entity.pdbx_description
1 polymer ?
#
loop_
_entity_poly.entity_id
_entity_poly.type
_entity_poly.pdbx_seq_one_letter_code
_entity_poly.pdbx_strand_id
1 'polypeptide(L)'
;MYINIITLEYPLSAKQIMAQYPNISFPSDNVSRDSIFIEYGYYRVTLLEEPEYNSATHRISQHKNPILQNNQWVLGWDIIPLTQEEINSYTSDWRNKATATPRQLRLALLDFGMLDLVEQIIETAPRSIKIEWEYSVLYERKNPAWEELGQLTEPQITAEQIDEIFKHAATK
;
A
#
# COMPACT_ATOMS: atom_id res chain seq x y z
N MET A 1 -7.85 23.40 -10.58
CA MET A 1 -8.46 22.92 -11.83
C MET A 1 -9.95 23.12 -11.79
N TYR A 2 -10.63 23.10 -12.94
CA TYR A 2 -12.07 23.38 -13.05
C TYR A 2 -12.74 22.31 -13.89
N ILE A 3 -14.04 22.12 -13.65
CA ILE A 3 -14.94 21.32 -14.48
C ILE A 3 -15.99 22.24 -15.11
N ASN A 4 -16.32 22.01 -16.38
CA ASN A 4 -17.50 22.59 -16.99
C ASN A 4 -18.69 21.65 -16.72
N ILE A 5 -19.70 22.10 -15.98
CA ILE A 5 -20.83 21.25 -15.58
C ILE A 5 -21.85 21.02 -16.72
N ILE A 6 -21.75 21.76 -17.81
CA ILE A 6 -22.62 21.62 -18.97
C ILE A 6 -22.04 20.58 -19.93
N THR A 7 -20.74 20.67 -20.21
CA THR A 7 -20.05 19.75 -21.15
C THR A 7 -19.39 18.58 -20.45
N LEU A 8 -19.26 18.62 -19.14
CA LEU A 8 -18.51 17.67 -18.28
C LEU A 8 -17.02 17.59 -18.62
N GLU A 9 -16.49 18.63 -19.27
CA GLU A 9 -15.07 18.70 -19.61
C GLU A 9 -14.23 18.95 -18.37
N TYR A 10 -13.25 18.10 -18.14
CA TYR A 10 -12.26 18.14 -17.04
C TYR A 10 -10.97 17.45 -17.50
N PRO A 11 -9.78 17.89 -17.11
CA PRO A 11 -9.48 19.10 -16.32
C PRO A 11 -9.35 20.36 -17.18
N LEU A 12 -9.84 21.46 -16.67
CA LEU A 12 -9.68 22.78 -17.27
C LEU A 12 -8.81 23.69 -16.38
N SER A 13 -7.93 24.44 -16.99
CA SER A 13 -7.18 25.51 -16.32
C SER A 13 -7.93 26.85 -16.44
N ALA A 14 -7.71 27.77 -15.50
CA ALA A 14 -8.27 29.12 -15.61
C ALA A 14 -7.88 29.80 -16.92
N LYS A 15 -6.67 29.59 -17.43
CA LYS A 15 -6.20 30.15 -18.70
C LYS A 15 -7.01 29.64 -19.90
N GLN A 16 -7.35 28.37 -19.92
CA GLN A 16 -8.18 27.77 -20.98
C GLN A 16 -9.60 28.33 -20.96
N ILE A 17 -10.18 28.50 -19.75
CA ILE A 17 -11.51 29.10 -19.60
C ILE A 17 -11.49 30.56 -20.08
N MET A 18 -10.55 31.38 -19.60
CA MET A 18 -10.44 32.77 -20.03
C MET A 18 -10.24 32.94 -21.53
N ALA A 19 -9.53 32.04 -22.16
CA ALA A 19 -9.28 32.06 -23.60
C ALA A 19 -10.57 31.85 -24.43
N GLN A 20 -11.60 31.23 -23.86
CA GLN A 20 -12.91 31.06 -24.52
C GLN A 20 -13.74 32.36 -24.52
N TYR A 21 -13.37 33.33 -23.64
CA TYR A 21 -14.10 34.58 -23.46
C TYR A 21 -13.17 35.80 -23.62
N PRO A 22 -12.62 36.05 -24.81
CA PRO A 22 -11.58 37.07 -25.03
C PRO A 22 -12.06 38.50 -24.76
N ASN A 23 -13.36 38.75 -24.74
CA ASN A 23 -13.96 40.05 -24.52
C ASN A 23 -14.32 40.31 -23.05
N ILE A 24 -14.02 39.38 -22.14
CA ILE A 24 -14.29 39.50 -20.70
C ILE A 24 -12.97 39.77 -19.95
N SER A 25 -12.96 40.79 -19.14
CA SER A 25 -11.85 41.04 -18.20
C SER A 25 -12.07 40.28 -16.91
N PHE A 26 -11.18 39.31 -16.62
CA PHE A 26 -11.27 38.51 -15.41
C PHE A 26 -10.35 39.07 -14.31
N PRO A 27 -10.81 39.07 -13.04
CA PRO A 27 -9.99 39.46 -11.89
C PRO A 27 -8.72 38.55 -11.77
N SER A 28 -7.67 39.17 -11.22
CA SER A 28 -6.42 38.42 -10.96
C SER A 28 -6.51 37.48 -9.74
N ASP A 29 -7.35 37.84 -8.76
CA ASP A 29 -7.56 37.01 -7.59
C ASP A 29 -8.50 35.83 -7.88
N ASN A 30 -8.25 34.73 -7.18
CA ASN A 30 -8.96 33.48 -7.44
C ASN A 30 -10.44 33.54 -7.05
N VAL A 31 -10.78 34.23 -5.94
CA VAL A 31 -12.14 34.23 -5.38
C VAL A 31 -13.10 34.93 -6.31
N SER A 32 -12.76 36.18 -6.70
CA SER A 32 -13.60 36.95 -7.61
C SER A 32 -13.70 36.32 -9.00
N ARG A 33 -12.59 35.72 -9.49
CA ARG A 33 -12.59 35.03 -10.76
C ARG A 33 -13.45 33.76 -10.73
N ASP A 34 -13.41 32.99 -9.65
CA ASP A 34 -14.22 31.77 -9.51
C ASP A 34 -15.71 32.11 -9.46
N SER A 35 -16.11 33.24 -8.85
CA SER A 35 -17.50 33.70 -8.85
C SER A 35 -18.00 33.94 -10.27
N ILE A 36 -17.19 34.57 -11.12
CA ILE A 36 -17.53 34.79 -12.53
C ILE A 36 -17.56 33.44 -13.29
N PHE A 37 -16.58 32.56 -13.06
CA PHE A 37 -16.54 31.25 -13.71
C PHE A 37 -17.80 30.43 -13.44
N ILE A 38 -18.35 30.49 -12.23
CA ILE A 38 -19.59 29.81 -11.84
C ILE A 38 -20.77 30.27 -12.71
N GLU A 39 -20.88 31.57 -13.04
CA GLU A 39 -21.93 32.09 -13.92
C GLU A 39 -21.88 31.48 -15.34
N TYR A 40 -20.69 31.04 -15.77
CA TYR A 40 -20.46 30.38 -17.06
C TYR A 40 -20.43 28.84 -16.96
N GLY A 41 -20.79 28.28 -15.78
CA GLY A 41 -20.87 26.84 -15.57
C GLY A 41 -19.53 26.15 -15.27
N TYR A 42 -18.50 26.91 -14.89
CA TYR A 42 -17.21 26.35 -14.49
C TYR A 42 -17.06 26.37 -12.97
N TYR A 43 -16.80 25.22 -12.42
CA TYR A 43 -16.64 25.06 -10.97
C TYR A 43 -15.23 24.59 -10.65
N ARG A 44 -14.67 25.14 -9.56
CA ARG A 44 -13.39 24.68 -9.03
C ARG A 44 -13.53 23.27 -8.50
N VAL A 45 -12.56 22.42 -8.84
CA VAL A 45 -12.46 21.04 -8.35
C VAL A 45 -11.44 20.99 -7.23
N THR A 46 -11.85 20.50 -6.06
CA THR A 46 -10.99 20.23 -4.92
C THR A 46 -10.51 18.78 -4.97
N LEU A 47 -9.21 18.57 -4.87
CA LEU A 47 -8.64 17.25 -4.71
C LEU A 47 -8.77 16.82 -3.24
N LEU A 48 -9.37 15.68 -2.99
CA LEU A 48 -9.43 15.10 -1.66
C LEU A 48 -8.09 14.43 -1.31
N GLU A 49 -7.75 14.42 -0.04
CA GLU A 49 -6.59 13.69 0.47
C GLU A 49 -6.74 12.18 0.22
N GLU A 50 -5.62 11.50 0.10
CA GLU A 50 -5.62 10.05 -0.05
C GLU A 50 -6.20 9.41 1.22
N PRO A 51 -7.19 8.50 1.08
CA PRO A 51 -7.73 7.78 2.23
C PRO A 51 -6.71 6.80 2.79
N GLU A 52 -6.76 6.57 4.09
CA GLU A 52 -6.05 5.45 4.69
C GLU A 52 -6.65 4.13 4.20
N TYR A 53 -5.80 3.19 3.83
CA TYR A 53 -6.22 1.87 3.37
C TYR A 53 -5.17 0.81 3.70
N ASN A 54 -5.59 -0.44 3.72
CA ASN A 54 -4.68 -1.58 3.91
C ASN A 54 -4.09 -1.99 2.54
N SER A 55 -2.86 -1.62 2.29
CA SER A 55 -2.16 -1.92 1.02
C SER A 55 -1.91 -3.42 0.77
N ALA A 56 -2.04 -4.28 1.80
CA ALA A 56 -1.95 -5.73 1.62
C ALA A 56 -3.21 -6.35 1.00
N THR A 57 -4.34 -5.64 1.07
CA THR A 57 -5.64 -6.16 0.63
C THR A 57 -6.38 -5.23 -0.34
N HIS A 58 -5.95 -3.98 -0.46
CA HIS A 58 -6.58 -2.97 -1.30
C HIS A 58 -5.54 -2.15 -2.04
N ARG A 59 -5.97 -1.55 -3.14
CA ARG A 59 -5.28 -0.45 -3.82
C ARG A 59 -6.20 0.75 -3.90
N ILE A 60 -5.64 1.95 -4.11
CA ILE A 60 -6.42 3.15 -4.38
C ILE A 60 -6.29 3.54 -5.84
N SER A 61 -7.33 4.15 -6.36
CA SER A 61 -7.37 4.76 -7.69
C SER A 61 -8.06 6.10 -7.60
N GLN A 62 -7.40 7.15 -8.12
CA GLN A 62 -8.03 8.45 -8.20
C GLN A 62 -9.15 8.43 -9.23
N HIS A 63 -10.27 9.06 -8.91
CA HIS A 63 -11.36 9.23 -9.87
C HIS A 63 -10.86 9.94 -11.14
N LYS A 64 -11.30 9.49 -12.28
CA LYS A 64 -10.99 10.16 -13.57
C LYS A 64 -11.73 11.48 -13.73
N ASN A 65 -12.96 11.55 -13.20
CA ASN A 65 -13.83 12.69 -13.27
C ASN A 65 -14.25 13.16 -11.88
N PRO A 66 -14.39 14.47 -11.66
CA PRO A 66 -14.93 15.01 -10.40
C PRO A 66 -16.39 14.58 -10.19
N ILE A 67 -16.76 14.45 -8.93
CA ILE A 67 -18.13 14.19 -8.48
C ILE A 67 -18.63 15.35 -7.62
N LEU A 68 -19.93 15.59 -7.62
CA LEU A 68 -20.53 16.58 -6.73
C LEU A 68 -20.81 15.96 -5.36
N GLN A 69 -20.13 16.47 -4.34
CA GLN A 69 -20.27 16.01 -2.94
C GLN A 69 -20.42 17.24 -2.04
N ASN A 70 -21.44 17.26 -1.19
CA ASN A 70 -21.71 18.36 -0.27
C ASN A 70 -21.70 19.74 -0.97
N ASN A 71 -22.30 19.82 -2.16
CA ASN A 71 -22.37 21.02 -2.99
C ASN A 71 -21.01 21.55 -3.48
N GLN A 72 -19.97 20.71 -3.48
CA GLN A 72 -18.64 21.01 -4.02
C GLN A 72 -18.21 19.94 -5.02
N TRP A 73 -17.54 20.34 -6.10
CA TRP A 73 -16.93 19.43 -7.04
C TRP A 73 -15.60 18.92 -6.49
N VAL A 74 -15.50 17.61 -6.25
CA VAL A 74 -14.31 16.99 -5.67
C VAL A 74 -13.78 15.89 -6.58
N LEU A 75 -12.47 15.72 -6.59
CA LEU A 75 -11.80 14.59 -7.18
C LEU A 75 -11.31 13.70 -6.03
N GLY A 76 -11.94 12.57 -5.87
CA GLY A 76 -11.70 11.64 -4.78
C GLY A 76 -10.94 10.40 -5.22
N TRP A 77 -11.06 9.37 -4.40
CA TRP A 77 -10.35 8.09 -4.53
C TRP A 77 -11.31 6.93 -4.33
N ASP A 78 -11.13 5.88 -5.10
CA ASP A 78 -11.75 4.57 -4.88
C ASP A 78 -10.77 3.68 -4.13
N ILE A 79 -11.23 3.01 -3.09
CA ILE A 79 -10.51 1.92 -2.43
C ILE A 79 -10.99 0.62 -3.08
N ILE A 80 -10.12 -0.02 -3.84
CA ILE A 80 -10.43 -1.19 -4.65
C ILE A 80 -9.81 -2.42 -4.00
N PRO A 81 -10.59 -3.46 -3.63
CA PRO A 81 -10.02 -4.68 -3.10
C PRO A 81 -9.15 -5.37 -4.15
N LEU A 82 -8.02 -5.90 -3.71
CA LEU A 82 -7.17 -6.74 -4.55
C LEU A 82 -7.83 -8.11 -4.76
N THR A 83 -7.64 -8.66 -5.93
CA THR A 83 -8.01 -10.05 -6.19
C THR A 83 -7.09 -11.02 -5.44
N GLN A 84 -7.53 -12.26 -5.22
CA GLN A 84 -6.70 -13.27 -4.57
C GLN A 84 -5.40 -13.54 -5.35
N GLU A 85 -5.45 -13.45 -6.67
CA GLU A 85 -4.27 -13.60 -7.53
C GLU A 85 -3.25 -12.47 -7.31
N GLU A 86 -3.73 -11.22 -7.22
CA GLU A 86 -2.88 -10.07 -6.89
C GLU A 86 -2.26 -10.21 -5.50
N ILE A 87 -3.04 -10.60 -4.49
CA ILE A 87 -2.54 -10.84 -3.13
C ILE A 87 -1.47 -11.94 -3.13
N ASN A 88 -1.72 -13.05 -3.80
CA ASN A 88 -0.75 -14.16 -3.92
C ASN A 88 0.53 -13.71 -4.63
N SER A 89 0.42 -12.92 -5.69
CA SER A 89 1.56 -12.37 -6.41
C SER A 89 2.40 -11.45 -5.52
N TYR A 90 1.78 -10.49 -4.83
CA TYR A 90 2.49 -9.61 -3.90
C TYR A 90 3.16 -10.37 -2.76
N THR A 91 2.47 -11.37 -2.20
CA THR A 91 3.02 -12.23 -1.14
C THR A 91 4.24 -13.01 -1.65
N SER A 92 4.14 -13.61 -2.84
CA SER A 92 5.25 -14.34 -3.46
C SER A 92 6.44 -13.43 -3.74
N ASP A 93 6.20 -12.25 -4.32
CA ASP A 93 7.25 -11.27 -4.60
C ASP A 93 7.93 -10.77 -3.32
N TRP A 94 7.15 -10.57 -2.26
CA TRP A 94 7.69 -10.20 -0.96
C TRP A 94 8.53 -11.33 -0.37
N ARG A 95 8.03 -12.58 -0.34
CA ARG A 95 8.76 -13.76 0.16
C ARG A 95 10.10 -13.96 -0.58
N ASN A 96 10.12 -13.70 -1.88
CA ASN A 96 11.34 -13.80 -2.70
C ASN A 96 12.42 -12.78 -2.33
N LYS A 97 12.06 -11.67 -1.72
CA LYS A 97 12.95 -10.55 -1.37
C LYS A 97 13.21 -10.43 0.12
N ALA A 98 12.31 -10.94 0.95
CA ALA A 98 12.38 -10.78 2.39
C ALA A 98 13.59 -11.53 2.97
N THR A 99 14.37 -10.80 3.76
CA THR A 99 15.56 -11.32 4.43
C THR A 99 15.63 -10.83 5.87
N ALA A 100 16.33 -11.56 6.73
CA ALA A 100 16.64 -11.16 8.08
C ALA A 100 18.04 -11.67 8.49
N THR A 101 18.77 -10.89 9.25
CA THR A 101 19.99 -11.40 9.90
C THR A 101 19.62 -12.37 11.02
N PRO A 102 20.52 -13.29 11.41
CA PRO A 102 20.28 -14.21 12.54
C PRO A 102 19.88 -13.48 13.84
N ARG A 103 20.48 -12.33 14.11
CA ARG A 103 20.13 -11.50 15.27
C ARG A 103 18.68 -10.99 15.17
N GLN A 104 18.31 -10.43 14.04
CA GLN A 104 16.97 -9.88 13.82
C GLN A 104 15.91 -10.97 13.97
N LEU A 105 16.12 -12.13 13.34
CA LEU A 105 15.16 -13.23 13.38
C LEU A 105 15.00 -13.79 14.80
N ARG A 106 16.12 -14.01 15.53
CA ARG A 106 16.07 -14.47 16.93
C ARG A 106 15.36 -13.48 17.84
N LEU A 107 15.58 -12.18 17.67
CA LEU A 107 14.86 -11.16 18.44
C LEU A 107 13.37 -11.15 18.12
N ALA A 108 12.99 -11.32 16.86
CA ALA A 108 11.58 -11.44 16.48
C ALA A 108 10.94 -12.69 17.10
N LEU A 109 11.59 -13.83 17.02
CA LEU A 109 11.12 -15.08 17.66
C LEU A 109 11.01 -14.93 19.18
N LEU A 110 11.93 -14.22 19.83
CA LEU A 110 11.87 -13.93 21.25
C LEU A 110 10.64 -13.09 21.60
N ASP A 111 10.36 -12.04 20.84
CA ASP A 111 9.18 -11.19 21.03
C ASP A 111 7.85 -11.96 20.86
N PHE A 112 7.83 -12.95 19.97
CA PHE A 112 6.68 -13.86 19.79
C PHE A 112 6.65 -14.99 20.83
N GLY A 113 7.65 -15.11 21.72
CA GLY A 113 7.77 -16.20 22.69
C GLY A 113 8.04 -17.57 22.05
N MET A 114 8.60 -17.59 20.85
CA MET A 114 8.80 -18.79 20.03
C MET A 114 10.26 -19.23 19.93
N LEU A 115 11.21 -18.44 20.45
CA LEU A 115 12.65 -18.71 20.29
C LEU A 115 13.05 -20.06 20.89
N ASP A 116 12.68 -20.32 22.14
CA ASP A 116 13.02 -21.56 22.84
C ASP A 116 12.46 -22.79 22.15
N LEU A 117 11.21 -22.70 21.63
CA LEU A 117 10.57 -23.75 20.87
C LEU A 117 11.34 -24.05 19.59
N VAL A 118 11.70 -23.02 18.83
CA VAL A 118 12.46 -23.15 17.60
C VAL A 118 13.85 -23.76 17.85
N GLU A 119 14.57 -23.30 18.88
CA GLU A 119 15.89 -23.83 19.24
C GLU A 119 15.82 -25.31 19.63
N GLN A 120 14.80 -25.70 20.41
CA GLN A 120 14.59 -27.11 20.77
C GLN A 120 14.32 -27.99 19.55
N ILE A 121 13.55 -27.49 18.58
CA ILE A 121 13.29 -28.22 17.33
C ILE A 121 14.55 -28.34 16.49
N ILE A 122 15.35 -27.27 16.42
CA ILE A 122 16.64 -27.27 15.71
C ILE A 122 17.58 -28.36 16.26
N GLU A 123 17.58 -28.62 17.59
CA GLU A 123 18.40 -29.68 18.16
C GLU A 123 18.11 -31.06 17.59
N THR A 124 16.88 -31.32 17.17
CA THR A 124 16.45 -32.62 16.59
C THR A 124 16.31 -32.59 15.07
N ALA A 125 16.38 -31.40 14.47
CA ALA A 125 16.20 -31.21 13.03
C ALA A 125 17.32 -31.87 12.19
N PRO A 126 17.06 -32.12 10.88
CA PRO A 126 18.08 -32.56 9.94
C PRO A 126 19.33 -31.66 9.96
N ARG A 127 20.50 -32.26 9.68
CA ARG A 127 21.78 -31.53 9.75
C ARG A 127 21.84 -30.30 8.86
N SER A 128 21.15 -30.34 7.71
CA SER A 128 21.04 -29.17 6.81
C SER A 128 20.41 -27.96 7.49
N ILE A 129 19.30 -28.16 8.21
CA ILE A 129 18.61 -27.10 8.94
C ILE A 129 19.47 -26.57 10.08
N LYS A 130 20.19 -27.44 10.80
CA LYS A 130 21.13 -27.01 11.85
C LYS A 130 22.24 -26.11 11.32
N ILE A 131 22.83 -26.52 10.17
CA ILE A 131 23.88 -25.73 9.53
C ILE A 131 23.33 -24.36 9.10
N GLU A 132 22.14 -24.32 8.50
CA GLU A 132 21.49 -23.08 8.10
C GLU A 132 21.25 -22.17 9.31
N TRP A 133 20.74 -22.70 10.42
CA TRP A 133 20.51 -21.95 11.65
C TRP A 133 21.78 -21.40 12.31
N GLU A 134 22.86 -22.16 12.30
CA GLU A 134 24.10 -21.82 13.01
C GLU A 134 25.01 -20.89 12.19
N TYR A 135 25.11 -21.13 10.87
CA TYR A 135 26.17 -20.56 10.05
C TYR A 135 25.69 -19.54 9.01
N SER A 136 24.40 -19.44 8.73
CA SER A 136 23.90 -18.42 7.82
C SER A 136 24.14 -17.03 8.35
N VAL A 137 24.67 -16.15 7.51
CA VAL A 137 24.84 -14.72 7.81
C VAL A 137 23.59 -13.91 7.50
N LEU A 138 22.73 -14.48 6.65
CA LEU A 138 21.46 -13.89 6.23
C LEU A 138 20.46 -15.01 5.99
N TYR A 139 19.28 -14.88 6.54
CA TYR A 139 18.16 -15.77 6.28
C TYR A 139 17.27 -15.19 5.19
N GLU A 140 16.99 -15.98 4.16
CA GLU A 140 16.07 -15.63 3.09
C GLU A 140 14.72 -16.30 3.33
N ARG A 141 13.63 -15.51 3.34
CA ARG A 141 12.28 -16.04 3.61
C ARG A 141 11.83 -17.11 2.60
N LYS A 142 12.33 -17.03 1.35
CA LYS A 142 12.04 -18.00 0.30
C LYS A 142 12.67 -19.38 0.53
N ASN A 143 13.61 -19.52 1.49
CA ASN A 143 14.25 -20.82 1.75
C ASN A 143 13.20 -21.79 2.31
N PRO A 144 13.00 -22.97 1.65
CA PRO A 144 11.98 -23.94 2.06
C PRO A 144 12.23 -24.54 3.45
N ALA A 145 13.43 -24.41 4.00
CA ALA A 145 13.74 -24.86 5.36
C ALA A 145 12.83 -24.22 6.42
N TRP A 146 12.26 -23.02 6.15
CA TRP A 146 11.32 -22.37 7.08
C TRP A 146 9.98 -23.07 7.15
N GLU A 147 9.43 -23.51 6.01
CA GLU A 147 8.20 -24.29 5.97
C GLU A 147 8.43 -25.69 6.58
N GLU A 148 9.57 -26.32 6.31
CA GLU A 148 9.94 -27.60 6.93
C GLU A 148 10.04 -27.47 8.46
N LEU A 149 10.68 -26.40 8.95
CA LEU A 149 10.78 -26.11 10.37
C LEU A 149 9.39 -25.86 11.00
N GLY A 150 8.54 -25.08 10.32
CA GLY A 150 7.18 -24.80 10.78
C GLY A 150 6.32 -26.04 10.90
N GLN A 151 6.53 -27.05 10.04
CA GLN A 151 5.82 -28.34 10.11
C GLN A 151 6.27 -29.21 11.30
N LEU A 152 7.47 -28.99 11.82
CA LEU A 152 7.99 -29.71 12.97
C LEU A 152 7.54 -29.14 14.32
N THR A 153 6.89 -27.96 14.31
CA THR A 153 6.38 -27.34 15.54
C THR A 153 5.00 -27.90 15.93
N GLU A 154 4.67 -27.86 17.23
CA GLU A 154 3.33 -28.12 17.72
C GLU A 154 2.86 -26.97 18.64
N PRO A 155 1.80 -26.23 18.26
CA PRO A 155 1.08 -26.34 16.98
C PRO A 155 1.94 -25.93 15.79
N GLN A 156 1.61 -26.42 14.58
CA GLN A 156 2.36 -26.11 13.36
C GLN A 156 2.33 -24.60 13.07
N ILE A 157 3.48 -24.05 12.75
CA ILE A 157 3.61 -22.63 12.34
C ILE A 157 3.30 -22.55 10.84
N THR A 158 2.29 -21.75 10.50
CA THR A 158 1.89 -21.57 9.10
C THR A 158 2.87 -20.66 8.33
N ALA A 159 2.81 -20.73 7.00
CA ALA A 159 3.60 -19.84 6.14
C ALA A 159 3.34 -18.35 6.42
N GLU A 160 2.08 -17.98 6.74
CA GLU A 160 1.69 -16.62 7.09
C GLU A 160 2.29 -16.17 8.43
N GLN A 161 2.36 -17.07 9.41
CA GLN A 161 3.03 -16.78 10.69
C GLN A 161 4.54 -16.60 10.51
N ILE A 162 5.17 -17.40 9.65
CA ILE A 162 6.58 -17.22 9.28
C ILE A 162 6.76 -15.85 8.59
N ASP A 163 5.86 -15.45 7.71
CA ASP A 163 5.89 -14.13 7.08
C ASP A 163 5.85 -13.01 8.11
N GLU A 164 4.98 -13.11 9.13
CA GLU A 164 4.89 -12.11 10.21
C GLU A 164 6.17 -12.04 11.03
N ILE A 165 6.81 -13.19 11.31
CA ILE A 165 8.11 -13.23 11.99
C ILE A 165 9.17 -12.47 11.17
N PHE A 166 9.25 -12.70 9.85
CA PHE A 166 10.20 -11.99 8.99
C PHE A 166 9.90 -10.49 8.87
N LYS A 167 8.62 -10.10 8.79
CA LYS A 167 8.22 -8.69 8.81
C LYS A 167 8.62 -8.01 10.11
N HIS A 168 8.39 -8.68 11.24
CA HIS A 168 8.78 -8.16 12.55
C HIS A 168 10.31 -8.10 12.69
N ALA A 169 11.03 -9.10 12.20
CA ALA A 169 12.50 -9.11 12.18
C ALA A 169 13.08 -7.90 11.43
N ALA A 170 12.46 -7.47 10.34
CA ALA A 170 12.90 -6.29 9.59
C ALA A 170 12.82 -4.97 10.41
N THR A 171 12.12 -4.95 11.54
CA THR A 171 12.02 -3.80 12.46
C THR A 171 13.08 -3.80 13.56
N LYS A 172 13.97 -4.84 13.64
CA LYS A 172 15.01 -5.05 14.67
C LYS A 172 16.41 -4.62 14.16
#